data_69b03882bb203a2dd715c1322d07d53a
#
_entry.id   69b03882bb203a2dd715c1322d07d53a
#
_cell.length_a   1.000
_cell.length_b   1.000
_cell.length_c   1.000
_cell.angle_alpha   90.00
_cell.angle_beta   90.00
_cell.angle_gamma   90.00
#
_symmetry.space_group_name_H-M   'P 1'
#
loop_
_entity.id
_entity.type
_entity.pdbx_description
1 polymer ?
#
loop_
_entity_poly.entity_id
_entity_poly.type
_entity_poly.pdbx_seq_one_letter_code
_entity_poly.pdbx_strand_id
1 'polypeptide(L)'
;RIHGCDVIGPNCPGLLSPGEIKMGIMPVHLSSRGHVGGISRSGTLTYEIVDQLNRAGLGQSTIVGIGGDPVIGQTFRDVLRRFEEDDQTEAVVILGEVGGSLEEEGAKATDLPIAAYIAGISAPPEKRMGHAGAIIEGGEGDARSKIERLRRMGVPVASRPSEVPR
;
A
#
# COMPACT_ATOMS: atom_id res chain seq x y z
N ARG A 1 -0.55 -8.84 -20.11
CA ARG A 1 0.53 -9.83 -19.75
C ARG A 1 0.85 -10.78 -20.94
N ILE A 2 1.01 -10.21 -22.14
CA ILE A 2 1.23 -11.02 -23.36
C ILE A 2 2.59 -11.76 -23.33
N HIS A 3 3.54 -11.25 -22.54
CA HIS A 3 4.92 -11.78 -22.48
C HIS A 3 5.30 -12.41 -21.13
N GLY A 4 4.35 -12.65 -20.22
CA GLY A 4 4.63 -13.25 -18.91
C GLY A 4 5.46 -12.37 -17.95
N CYS A 5 5.66 -11.08 -18.28
CA CYS A 5 6.39 -10.16 -17.42
C CYS A 5 5.47 -9.54 -16.36
N ASP A 6 5.97 -9.42 -15.14
CA ASP A 6 5.35 -8.62 -14.11
C ASP A 6 5.72 -7.13 -14.27
N VAL A 7 4.73 -6.27 -14.06
CA VAL A 7 4.92 -4.82 -14.17
C VAL A 7 4.58 -4.19 -12.83
N ILE A 8 5.51 -3.44 -12.26
CA ILE A 8 5.31 -2.60 -11.06
C ILE A 8 5.05 -1.16 -11.51
N GLY A 9 3.95 -0.60 -11.06
CA GLY A 9 3.49 0.72 -11.50
C GLY A 9 2.57 0.65 -12.71
N PRO A 10 2.43 1.71 -13.51
CA PRO A 10 3.28 2.91 -13.57
C PRO A 10 3.08 3.89 -12.41
N ASN A 11 3.75 5.06 -12.50
CA ASN A 11 3.62 6.17 -11.54
C ASN A 11 3.77 5.74 -10.08
N CYS A 12 4.87 5.06 -9.79
CA CYS A 12 5.17 4.50 -8.47
C CYS A 12 6.65 4.69 -8.11
N PRO A 13 7.03 4.57 -6.83
CA PRO A 13 8.42 4.67 -6.41
C PRO A 13 9.24 3.40 -6.68
N GLY A 14 8.62 2.33 -7.15
CA GLY A 14 9.28 1.05 -7.43
C GLY A 14 9.15 0.04 -6.30
N LEU A 15 10.19 -0.77 -6.11
CA LEU A 15 10.26 -1.86 -5.14
C LEU A 15 11.58 -1.78 -4.35
N LEU A 16 11.52 -2.12 -3.07
CA LEU A 16 12.70 -2.20 -2.19
C LEU A 16 12.56 -3.38 -1.22
N SER A 17 13.49 -4.34 -1.29
CA SER A 17 13.72 -5.34 -0.24
C SER A 17 15.02 -4.95 0.49
N PRO A 18 14.96 -4.48 1.75
CA PRO A 18 16.11 -3.89 2.44
C PRO A 18 17.25 -4.88 2.60
N GLY A 19 18.44 -4.47 2.17
CA GLY A 19 19.65 -5.32 2.20
C GLY A 19 19.77 -6.31 1.03
N GLU A 20 18.80 -6.37 0.13
CA GLU A 20 18.77 -7.32 -0.98
C GLU A 20 18.70 -6.61 -2.34
N ILE A 21 17.61 -5.93 -2.65
CA ILE A 21 17.40 -5.31 -3.96
C ILE A 21 16.61 -4.01 -3.87
N LYS A 22 16.93 -3.11 -4.79
CA LYS A 22 16.15 -1.90 -5.06
C LYS A 22 15.91 -1.77 -6.56
N MET A 23 14.65 -1.60 -6.94
CA MET A 23 14.23 -1.21 -8.29
C MET A 23 13.37 0.04 -8.19
N GLY A 24 13.86 1.16 -8.73
CA GLY A 24 13.19 2.47 -8.65
C GLY A 24 13.90 3.47 -7.75
N ILE A 25 13.13 4.41 -7.17
CA ILE A 25 13.67 5.62 -6.52
C ILE A 25 13.52 5.62 -4.98
N MET A 26 13.03 4.54 -4.36
CA MET A 26 12.85 4.47 -2.90
C MET A 26 14.16 4.74 -2.16
N PRO A 27 14.16 5.61 -1.12
CA PRO A 27 15.35 5.91 -0.33
C PRO A 27 15.69 4.75 0.63
N VAL A 28 16.76 4.05 0.37
CA VAL A 28 17.19 2.86 1.14
C VAL A 28 17.44 3.18 2.62
N HIS A 29 17.97 4.38 2.93
CA HIS A 29 18.33 4.77 4.30
C HIS A 29 17.13 4.93 5.25
N LEU A 30 15.90 4.96 4.75
CA LEU A 30 14.68 5.00 5.58
C LEU A 30 14.22 3.62 6.03
N SER A 31 14.76 2.55 5.47
CA SER A 31 14.31 1.18 5.70
C SER A 31 15.37 0.32 6.37
N SER A 32 14.95 -0.70 7.07
CA SER A 32 15.81 -1.76 7.60
C SER A 32 15.17 -3.13 7.33
N ARG A 33 16.00 -4.17 7.30
CA ARG A 33 15.50 -5.54 7.12
C ARG A 33 14.60 -5.96 8.29
N GLY A 34 13.51 -6.60 8.01
CA GLY A 34 12.54 -7.11 8.99
C GLY A 34 11.44 -7.93 8.33
N HIS A 35 10.25 -7.95 8.93
CA HIS A 35 9.18 -8.88 8.61
C HIS A 35 7.88 -8.22 8.14
N VAL A 36 7.88 -6.90 7.95
CA VAL A 36 6.66 -6.18 7.53
C VAL A 36 6.71 -5.91 6.03
N GLY A 37 5.79 -6.50 5.29
CA GLY A 37 5.53 -6.16 3.89
C GLY A 37 4.83 -4.81 3.78
N GLY A 38 5.11 -4.05 2.73
CA GLY A 38 4.43 -2.78 2.46
C GLY A 38 3.91 -2.69 1.03
N ILE A 39 2.64 -2.29 0.86
CA ILE A 39 2.04 -2.05 -0.45
C ILE A 39 1.44 -0.67 -0.49
N SER A 40 1.78 0.13 -1.50
CA SER A 40 1.37 1.53 -1.53
C SER A 40 0.99 2.04 -2.91
N ARG A 41 -0.04 2.88 -2.94
CA ARG A 41 -0.37 3.71 -4.11
C ARG A 41 0.43 5.02 -4.13
N SER A 42 0.91 5.48 -2.97
CA SER A 42 1.56 6.79 -2.80
C SER A 42 3.06 6.65 -2.55
N GLY A 43 3.89 7.36 -3.33
CA GLY A 43 5.33 7.42 -3.08
C GLY A 43 5.68 8.10 -1.76
N THR A 44 5.18 9.31 -1.52
CA THR A 44 5.50 10.11 -0.32
C THR A 44 5.06 9.44 0.98
N LEU A 45 3.82 8.94 1.03
CA LEU A 45 3.32 8.22 2.22
C LEU A 45 4.09 6.93 2.48
N THR A 46 4.56 6.26 1.43
CA THR A 46 5.43 5.08 1.57
C THR A 46 6.66 5.43 2.38
N TYR A 47 7.35 6.51 2.03
CA TYR A 47 8.59 6.92 2.71
C TYR A 47 8.33 7.28 4.18
N GLU A 48 7.27 8.02 4.46
CA GLU A 48 6.89 8.37 5.82
C GLU A 48 6.60 7.15 6.68
N ILE A 49 5.77 6.22 6.19
CA ILE A 49 5.37 5.05 6.97
C ILE A 49 6.52 4.06 7.14
N VAL A 50 7.37 3.88 6.12
CA VAL A 50 8.58 3.07 6.23
C VAL A 50 9.52 3.63 7.30
N ASP A 51 9.73 4.95 7.36
CA ASP A 51 10.53 5.58 8.42
C ASP A 51 9.88 5.38 9.80
N GLN A 52 8.55 5.52 9.93
CA GLN A 52 7.83 5.28 11.19
C GLN A 52 7.95 3.82 11.66
N LEU A 53 7.79 2.84 10.76
CA LEU A 53 7.99 1.43 11.06
C LEU A 53 9.42 1.16 11.51
N ASN A 54 10.40 1.72 10.81
CA ASN A 54 11.82 1.57 11.14
C ASN A 54 12.15 2.15 12.53
N ARG A 55 11.65 3.35 12.85
CA ARG A 55 11.80 3.97 14.19
C ARG A 55 11.13 3.17 15.31
N ALA A 56 10.10 2.41 15.00
CA ALA A 56 9.44 1.50 15.93
C ALA A 56 10.16 0.16 16.08
N GLY A 57 11.28 -0.06 15.38
CA GLY A 57 12.02 -1.33 15.39
C GLY A 57 11.39 -2.42 14.51
N LEU A 58 10.39 -2.05 13.69
CA LEU A 58 9.73 -2.92 12.73
C LEU A 58 10.39 -2.72 11.36
N GLY A 59 11.30 -3.61 10.99
CA GLY A 59 11.91 -3.60 9.67
C GLY A 59 10.98 -4.18 8.60
N GLN A 60 11.34 -3.99 7.34
CA GLN A 60 10.55 -4.42 6.22
C GLN A 60 11.13 -5.67 5.55
N SER A 61 10.25 -6.59 5.12
CA SER A 61 10.61 -7.66 4.19
C SER A 61 10.76 -7.07 2.78
N THR A 62 9.69 -6.54 2.23
CA THR A 62 9.68 -5.87 0.93
C THR A 62 8.63 -4.76 0.92
N ILE A 63 8.96 -3.66 0.25
CA ILE A 63 8.05 -2.55 0.00
C ILE A 63 7.77 -2.47 -1.49
N VAL A 64 6.50 -2.45 -1.88
CA VAL A 64 6.06 -2.38 -3.27
C VAL A 64 5.18 -1.17 -3.49
N GLY A 65 5.62 -0.27 -4.35
CA GLY A 65 4.78 0.80 -4.86
C GLY A 65 4.03 0.33 -6.09
N ILE A 66 2.71 0.23 -6.01
CA ILE A 66 1.87 -0.17 -7.15
C ILE A 66 1.41 1.00 -8.02
N GLY A 67 1.50 2.23 -7.48
CA GLY A 67 1.08 3.45 -8.17
C GLY A 67 -0.39 3.82 -7.98
N GLY A 68 -0.71 5.06 -8.33
CA GLY A 68 -2.04 5.66 -8.19
C GLY A 68 -2.79 5.84 -9.51
N ASP A 69 -2.36 5.23 -10.59
CA ASP A 69 -3.03 5.30 -11.89
C ASP A 69 -4.20 4.32 -11.97
N PRO A 70 -5.22 4.57 -12.83
CA PRO A 70 -6.36 3.67 -13.00
C PRO A 70 -5.97 2.29 -13.56
N VAL A 71 -4.91 2.24 -14.33
CA VAL A 71 -4.36 1.01 -14.92
C VAL A 71 -2.97 0.77 -14.37
N ILE A 72 -2.86 -0.26 -13.56
CA ILE A 72 -1.61 -0.67 -12.89
C ILE A 72 -1.22 -2.09 -13.29
N GLY A 73 0.06 -2.41 -13.18
CA GLY A 73 0.58 -3.74 -13.52
C GLY A 73 0.25 -4.80 -12.47
N GLN A 74 0.57 -4.53 -11.20
CA GLN A 74 0.25 -5.38 -10.05
C GLN A 74 -0.76 -4.66 -9.17
N THR A 75 -1.80 -5.37 -8.72
CA THR A 75 -2.80 -4.89 -7.75
C THR A 75 -2.37 -5.23 -6.31
N PHE A 76 -3.07 -4.70 -5.30
CA PHE A 76 -2.90 -5.15 -3.91
C PHE A 76 -3.04 -6.66 -3.78
N ARG A 77 -4.01 -7.26 -4.46
CA ARG A 77 -4.25 -8.70 -4.47
C ARG A 77 -3.05 -9.49 -5.01
N ASP A 78 -2.46 -9.04 -6.11
CA ASP A 78 -1.33 -9.73 -6.73
C ASP A 78 -0.09 -9.70 -5.82
N VAL A 79 0.17 -8.56 -5.17
CA VAL A 79 1.32 -8.40 -4.27
C VAL A 79 1.10 -9.14 -2.94
N LEU A 80 -0.11 -9.09 -2.38
CA LEU A 80 -0.44 -9.80 -1.14
C LEU A 80 -0.25 -11.31 -1.27
N ARG A 81 -0.63 -11.92 -2.40
CA ARG A 81 -0.36 -13.33 -2.67
C ARG A 81 1.13 -13.66 -2.67
N ARG A 82 1.97 -12.74 -3.17
CA ARG A 82 3.42 -12.94 -3.12
C ARG A 82 3.98 -12.82 -1.71
N PHE A 83 3.39 -11.97 -0.88
CA PHE A 83 3.75 -11.88 0.53
C PHE A 83 3.34 -13.14 1.32
N GLU A 84 2.24 -13.81 0.97
CA GLU A 84 1.87 -15.10 1.55
C GLU A 84 2.86 -16.22 1.19
N GLU A 85 3.50 -16.13 0.03
CA GLU A 85 4.52 -17.08 -0.43
C GLU A 85 5.92 -16.74 0.10
N ASP A 86 6.10 -15.61 0.76
CA ASP A 86 7.37 -15.12 1.30
C ASP A 86 7.50 -15.43 2.79
N ASP A 87 8.32 -16.41 3.13
CA ASP A 87 8.59 -16.85 4.51
C ASP A 87 9.13 -15.72 5.42
N GLN A 88 9.62 -14.63 4.86
CA GLN A 88 10.10 -13.47 5.61
C GLN A 88 8.97 -12.51 6.01
N THR A 89 7.84 -12.52 5.31
CA THR A 89 6.74 -11.59 5.55
C THR A 89 5.74 -12.14 6.57
N GLU A 90 5.65 -11.52 7.74
CA GLU A 90 4.75 -11.92 8.83
C GLU A 90 3.49 -11.05 8.94
N ALA A 91 3.55 -9.82 8.46
CA ALA A 91 2.44 -8.87 8.45
C ALA A 91 2.59 -7.88 7.29
N VAL A 92 1.49 -7.22 6.90
CA VAL A 92 1.50 -6.28 5.79
C VAL A 92 0.86 -4.96 6.16
N VAL A 93 1.46 -3.86 5.69
CA VAL A 93 0.86 -2.52 5.73
C VAL A 93 0.35 -2.14 4.34
N ILE A 94 -0.93 -1.82 4.25
CA ILE A 94 -1.58 -1.29 3.04
C ILE A 94 -1.72 0.22 3.13
N LEU A 95 -1.16 0.93 2.15
CA LEU A 95 -1.26 2.37 2.01
C LEU A 95 -2.12 2.71 0.79
N GLY A 96 -3.38 3.00 1.08
CA GLY A 96 -4.36 3.34 0.06
C GLY A 96 -4.74 4.82 0.05
N GLU A 97 -5.60 5.15 -0.87
CA GLU A 97 -6.14 6.50 -1.06
C GLU A 97 -7.57 6.44 -1.59
N VAL A 98 -8.21 7.59 -1.77
CA VAL A 98 -9.51 7.68 -2.43
C VAL A 98 -9.46 7.08 -3.83
N GLY A 99 -10.60 6.61 -4.31
CA GLY A 99 -10.80 6.04 -5.64
C GLY A 99 -10.72 4.51 -5.69
N GLY A 100 -11.70 3.91 -6.36
CA GLY A 100 -11.81 2.47 -6.55
C GLY A 100 -11.95 1.65 -5.27
N SER A 101 -11.72 0.34 -5.35
CA SER A 101 -11.91 -0.66 -4.29
C SER A 101 -10.73 -1.64 -4.14
N LEU A 102 -9.59 -1.34 -4.74
CA LEU A 102 -8.45 -2.27 -4.83
C LEU A 102 -7.88 -2.68 -3.46
N GLU A 103 -7.93 -1.79 -2.46
CA GLU A 103 -7.45 -2.05 -1.12
C GLU A 103 -8.32 -3.09 -0.41
N GLU A 104 -9.65 -2.95 -0.50
CA GLU A 104 -10.61 -3.90 0.09
C GLU A 104 -10.61 -5.25 -0.64
N GLU A 105 -10.44 -5.24 -1.96
CA GLU A 105 -10.30 -6.46 -2.77
C GLU A 105 -9.02 -7.21 -2.43
N GLY A 106 -7.92 -6.47 -2.22
CA GLY A 106 -6.65 -7.03 -1.77
C GLY A 106 -6.77 -7.66 -0.40
N ALA A 107 -7.29 -6.90 0.57
CA ALA A 107 -7.43 -7.36 1.97
C ALA A 107 -8.27 -8.65 2.11
N LYS A 108 -9.20 -8.93 1.19
CA LYS A 108 -9.97 -10.20 1.15
C LYS A 108 -9.17 -11.39 0.61
N ALA A 109 -8.04 -11.14 -0.01
CA ALA A 109 -7.32 -12.16 -0.77
C ALA A 109 -6.13 -12.74 -0.01
N THR A 110 -5.98 -12.44 1.27
CA THR A 110 -4.87 -12.91 2.11
C THR A 110 -5.32 -13.19 3.54
N ASP A 111 -4.68 -14.15 4.18
CA ASP A 111 -4.80 -14.47 5.61
C ASP A 111 -3.70 -13.79 6.46
N LEU A 112 -2.74 -13.10 5.85
CA LEU A 112 -1.71 -12.35 6.57
C LEU A 112 -2.34 -11.23 7.42
N PRO A 113 -1.82 -10.96 8.62
CA PRO A 113 -2.21 -9.78 9.40
C PRO A 113 -1.97 -8.50 8.60
N ILE A 114 -3.01 -7.67 8.46
CA ILE A 114 -2.95 -6.41 7.74
C ILE A 114 -3.23 -5.24 8.67
N ALA A 115 -2.42 -4.18 8.58
CA ALA A 115 -2.77 -2.84 9.01
C ALA A 115 -2.91 -1.92 7.80
N ALA A 116 -3.80 -0.93 7.86
CA ALA A 116 -4.03 -0.04 6.73
C ALA A 116 -3.99 1.45 7.12
N TYR A 117 -3.61 2.27 6.17
CA TYR A 117 -3.84 3.71 6.19
C TYR A 117 -4.44 4.15 4.86
N ILE A 118 -5.53 4.91 4.91
CA ILE A 118 -6.23 5.41 3.72
C ILE A 118 -6.16 6.95 3.71
N ALA A 119 -5.48 7.49 2.73
CA ALA A 119 -5.36 8.94 2.55
C ALA A 119 -6.62 9.52 1.91
N GLY A 120 -6.86 10.82 2.17
CA GLY A 120 -7.87 11.58 1.45
C GLY A 120 -9.23 11.70 2.17
N ILE A 121 -9.29 11.58 3.51
CA ILE A 121 -10.55 11.75 4.28
C ILE A 121 -11.25 13.09 3.99
N SER A 122 -10.48 14.13 3.65
CA SER A 122 -10.98 15.47 3.31
C SER A 122 -11.06 15.71 1.80
N ALA A 123 -10.89 14.68 0.97
CA ALA A 123 -10.95 14.82 -0.48
C ALA A 123 -12.37 15.19 -0.91
N PRO A 124 -12.56 16.28 -1.69
CA PRO A 124 -13.86 16.62 -2.23
C PRO A 124 -14.26 15.64 -3.34
N PRO A 125 -15.56 15.36 -3.49
CA PRO A 125 -16.08 14.57 -4.61
C PRO A 125 -15.66 15.15 -5.97
N GLU A 126 -15.53 14.28 -6.97
CA GLU A 126 -15.28 14.61 -8.38
C GLU A 126 -13.99 15.39 -8.66
N LYS A 127 -13.12 15.55 -7.65
CA LYS A 127 -11.80 16.17 -7.81
C LYS A 127 -10.69 15.13 -7.72
N ARG A 128 -9.79 15.13 -8.69
CA ARG A 128 -8.58 14.31 -8.65
C ARG A 128 -7.61 14.81 -7.58
N MET A 129 -7.11 13.89 -6.77
CA MET A 129 -6.27 14.19 -5.63
C MET A 129 -4.80 13.78 -5.87
N GLY A 130 -4.19 14.35 -6.89
CA GLY A 130 -2.79 14.12 -7.26
C GLY A 130 -2.60 12.97 -8.25
N HIS A 131 -3.17 11.80 -7.99
CA HIS A 131 -3.15 10.64 -8.90
C HIS A 131 -4.38 10.59 -9.80
N ALA A 132 -4.21 10.05 -11.01
CA ALA A 132 -5.31 9.92 -11.96
C ALA A 132 -6.43 8.99 -11.45
N GLY A 133 -6.09 7.97 -10.66
CA GLY A 133 -7.03 7.05 -10.02
C GLY A 133 -7.54 7.51 -8.66
N ALA A 134 -7.02 8.63 -8.12
CA ALA A 134 -7.44 9.17 -6.82
C ALA A 134 -8.61 10.14 -7.00
N ILE A 135 -9.77 9.62 -7.36
CA ILE A 135 -11.00 10.38 -7.58
C ILE A 135 -12.20 9.62 -6.99
N ILE A 136 -13.13 10.36 -6.39
CA ILE A 136 -14.41 9.83 -5.90
C ILE A 136 -15.43 10.05 -7.01
N GLU A 137 -15.90 8.97 -7.64
CA GLU A 137 -16.87 9.01 -8.72
C GLU A 137 -18.19 8.34 -8.28
N GLY A 138 -19.33 8.98 -8.57
CA GLY A 138 -20.65 8.43 -8.26
C GLY A 138 -20.89 8.13 -6.78
N GLY A 139 -20.14 8.75 -5.87
CA GLY A 139 -20.21 8.47 -4.43
C GLY A 139 -19.45 7.22 -3.96
N GLU A 140 -18.72 6.56 -4.86
CA GLU A 140 -17.91 5.40 -4.53
C GLU A 140 -16.40 5.75 -4.40
N GLY A 141 -15.68 4.96 -3.61
CA GLY A 141 -14.24 5.12 -3.44
C GLY A 141 -13.82 6.27 -2.51
N ASP A 142 -14.75 6.85 -1.74
CA ASP A 142 -14.38 7.81 -0.71
C ASP A 142 -13.62 7.12 0.44
N ALA A 143 -12.72 7.88 1.09
CA ALA A 143 -11.84 7.32 2.11
C ALA A 143 -12.60 6.76 3.33
N ARG A 144 -13.72 7.37 3.71
CA ARG A 144 -14.50 6.94 4.89
C ARG A 144 -15.15 5.60 4.65
N SER A 145 -15.79 5.41 3.48
CA SER A 145 -16.38 4.13 3.08
C SER A 145 -15.34 3.02 3.00
N LYS A 146 -14.15 3.30 2.45
CA LYS A 146 -13.03 2.34 2.41
C LYS A 146 -12.56 1.95 3.81
N ILE A 147 -12.36 2.93 4.70
CA ILE A 147 -11.98 2.70 6.10
C ILE A 147 -13.02 1.84 6.81
N GLU A 148 -14.31 2.14 6.66
CA GLU A 148 -15.38 1.35 7.26
C GLU A 148 -15.41 -0.10 6.73
N ARG A 149 -15.25 -0.29 5.42
CA ARG A 149 -15.21 -1.63 4.81
C ARG A 149 -14.03 -2.44 5.34
N LEU A 150 -12.83 -1.86 5.39
CA LEU A 150 -11.64 -2.52 5.93
C LEU A 150 -11.82 -2.88 7.41
N ARG A 151 -12.37 -1.98 8.23
CA ARG A 151 -12.66 -2.25 9.64
C ARG A 151 -13.69 -3.36 9.85
N ARG A 152 -14.74 -3.43 9.02
CA ARG A 152 -15.71 -4.54 9.04
C ARG A 152 -15.09 -5.89 8.70
N MET A 153 -13.97 -5.91 7.98
CA MET A 153 -13.18 -7.09 7.67
C MET A 153 -12.15 -7.44 8.76
N GLY A 154 -12.14 -6.67 9.87
CA GLY A 154 -11.18 -6.87 10.96
C GLY A 154 -9.81 -6.22 10.73
N VAL A 155 -9.65 -5.44 9.66
CA VAL A 155 -8.39 -4.74 9.37
C VAL A 155 -8.31 -3.46 10.21
N PRO A 156 -7.32 -3.30 11.10
CA PRO A 156 -7.07 -2.04 11.79
C PRO A 156 -6.67 -0.96 10.79
N VAL A 157 -7.32 0.20 10.88
CA VAL A 157 -7.05 1.34 10.00
C VAL A 157 -6.61 2.52 10.85
N ALA A 158 -5.37 2.93 10.67
CA ALA A 158 -4.76 4.07 11.34
C ALA A 158 -5.41 5.38 10.90
N SER A 159 -5.55 6.34 11.82
CA SER A 159 -6.08 7.68 11.53
C SER A 159 -4.98 8.62 11.04
N ARG A 160 -3.73 8.32 11.36
CA ARG A 160 -2.52 9.07 10.96
C ARG A 160 -1.39 8.10 10.61
N PRO A 161 -0.46 8.48 9.74
CA PRO A 161 0.70 7.67 9.42
C PRO A 161 1.47 7.17 10.64
N SER A 162 1.65 8.03 11.66
CA SER A 162 2.38 7.70 12.91
C SER A 162 1.69 6.66 13.82
N GLU A 163 0.48 6.26 13.51
CA GLU A 163 -0.25 5.21 14.25
C GLU A 163 -0.09 3.83 13.61
N VAL A 164 0.40 3.76 12.37
CA VAL A 164 0.56 2.49 11.63
C VAL A 164 1.44 1.47 12.36
N PRO A 165 2.53 1.86 13.06
CA PRO A 165 3.39 0.91 13.78
C PRO A 165 2.82 0.39 15.10
N ARG A 166 1.62 0.80 15.51
CA ARG A 166 1.01 0.48 16.82
C ARG A 166 0.01 -0.66 16.73
#